data_ceae04e22234fb46961b6c6e9ddfb9f7
#
_entry.id   ceae04e22234fb46961b6c6e9ddfb9f7
#
_cell.length_a   1.000
_cell.length_b   1.000
_cell.length_c   1.000
_cell.angle_alpha   90.00
_cell.angle_beta   90.00
_cell.angle_gamma   90.00
#
_symmetry.space_group_name_H-M   'P 1'
#
loop_
_entity.id
_entity.type
_entity.pdbx_description
1 polymer ?
#
loop_
_entity_poly.entity_id
_entity_poly.type
_entity_poly.pdbx_seq_one_letter_code
_entity_poly.pdbx_strand_id
1 'polypeptide(L)'
;MRNFFFFFLLGFQLSFAQTPERFIIHRVKKGETLIQITERYNVSLDQILEFNPSVEKTGIKRRITLRVPIYSQSNNSKNLPRIKHNKVLDIHTVKPKETKWRLAYEYKMTIKELDSLNPQIIEGLEIGQEIRVRNFEYRKVLPEKDPIHNYYKVLKTEGYYRIEKKLGVDRKTLDSLNPTLSKTGLQVGMILRIPDSLSGILKIENDLLVERVNLLDSTIQKNQLKLGILLPFKVKEIIFDSLEDTKKTLAGRNLHTLSLDFYTGVLFALEKASKRNIEIELKTYDTDNDKYQIKKIIDSEVLKDLDLLVGPLIPTNFDFISNEPSLKNIPKIAPLSSRSVKFRKNVFQSVTSENDYRNKMYEYLETKLDSTQNIIIVADHLNHRIEKELQDRFPWAIKIRPEKTDYIIPELVDSLLIDSIPNKVILETQSFPLIASAISQFNAQNTRDRDVQLFTTYRSNAYDNDNLSRKVLGGLHFTYSAGSKPLDRPIEDPFIKDYVNRFGKPPNKEAVRGYDITLDAVLRISVSKNLKNSLDLGETQYESSRFLYRENSNESFINQGKYILQHDGYEIIEIKE
;
A
#
# COMPACT_ATOMS: atom_id res chain seq x y z
N MET A 1 -60.50 -25.60 -56.56
CA MET A 1 -60.48 -24.45 -55.67
C MET A 1 -60.18 -24.97 -54.27
N ARG A 2 -58.99 -24.90 -53.82
CA ARG A 2 -58.53 -25.54 -52.60
C ARG A 2 -58.01 -24.44 -51.67
N ASN A 3 -58.65 -24.20 -50.51
CA ASN A 3 -58.30 -23.27 -49.48
C ASN A 3 -57.11 -23.83 -48.70
N PHE A 4 -56.03 -23.07 -48.62
CA PHE A 4 -54.88 -23.29 -47.73
C PHE A 4 -55.12 -22.52 -46.45
N PHE A 5 -55.30 -23.20 -45.32
CA PHE A 5 -55.34 -22.66 -43.99
C PHE A 5 -53.88 -22.60 -43.44
N PHE A 6 -53.40 -21.42 -43.18
CA PHE A 6 -52.10 -21.21 -42.50
C PHE A 6 -52.35 -21.21 -41.00
N PHE A 7 -51.86 -22.24 -40.30
CA PHE A 7 -51.88 -22.31 -38.84
C PHE A 7 -50.66 -21.55 -38.32
N PHE A 8 -50.85 -20.41 -37.61
CA PHE A 8 -49.83 -19.66 -36.92
C PHE A 8 -49.66 -20.28 -35.52
N LEU A 9 -48.61 -21.06 -35.32
CA LEU A 9 -48.24 -21.63 -34.01
C LEU A 9 -47.52 -20.54 -33.20
N LEU A 10 -48.24 -19.89 -32.28
CA LEU A 10 -47.65 -19.05 -31.24
C LEU A 10 -46.91 -19.95 -30.24
N GLY A 11 -45.59 -19.98 -30.32
CA GLY A 11 -44.75 -20.61 -29.31
C GLY A 11 -44.78 -19.80 -28.02
N PHE A 12 -45.56 -20.25 -27.05
CA PHE A 12 -45.47 -19.75 -25.68
C PHE A 12 -44.16 -20.24 -25.08
N GLN A 13 -43.18 -19.36 -24.96
CA GLN A 13 -42.01 -19.61 -24.13
C GLN A 13 -42.42 -19.54 -22.66
N LEU A 14 -42.61 -20.70 -22.05
CA LEU A 14 -42.71 -20.82 -20.59
C LEU A 14 -41.35 -20.47 -19.96
N SER A 15 -41.21 -19.22 -19.50
CA SER A 15 -40.18 -18.86 -18.57
C SER A 15 -40.44 -19.60 -17.27
N PHE A 16 -39.61 -20.58 -16.93
CA PHE A 16 -39.62 -21.20 -15.61
C PHE A 16 -39.17 -20.11 -14.59
N ALA A 17 -40.14 -19.46 -13.96
CA ALA A 17 -39.92 -18.64 -12.81
C ALA A 17 -39.45 -19.55 -11.65
N GLN A 18 -38.22 -19.41 -11.22
CA GLN A 18 -37.75 -20.10 -10.02
C GLN A 18 -38.57 -19.61 -8.82
N THR A 19 -39.28 -20.51 -8.16
CA THR A 19 -40.01 -20.19 -6.93
C THR A 19 -39.00 -19.99 -5.79
N PRO A 20 -39.09 -18.88 -5.01
CA PRO A 20 -38.23 -18.66 -3.86
C PRO A 20 -38.44 -19.75 -2.82
N GLU A 21 -37.34 -20.25 -2.23
CA GLU A 21 -37.39 -21.21 -1.12
C GLU A 21 -37.99 -20.59 0.13
N ARG A 22 -37.69 -19.34 0.39
CA ARG A 22 -38.22 -18.56 1.52
C ARG A 22 -38.11 -17.06 1.27
N PHE A 23 -38.76 -16.28 2.13
CA PHE A 23 -38.66 -14.82 2.13
C PHE A 23 -38.01 -14.32 3.42
N ILE A 24 -37.15 -13.31 3.30
CA ILE A 24 -36.63 -12.53 4.44
C ILE A 24 -37.36 -11.19 4.45
N ILE A 25 -37.81 -10.77 5.64
CA ILE A 25 -38.38 -9.44 5.84
C ILE A 25 -37.25 -8.48 6.18
N HIS A 26 -36.88 -7.62 5.23
CA HIS A 26 -35.84 -6.61 5.41
C HIS A 26 -36.47 -5.26 5.73
N ARG A 27 -36.04 -4.63 6.85
CA ARG A 27 -36.44 -3.27 7.20
C ARG A 27 -35.40 -2.27 6.74
N VAL A 28 -35.78 -1.41 5.79
CA VAL A 28 -34.88 -0.43 5.17
C VAL A 28 -34.34 0.55 6.22
N LYS A 29 -33.01 0.67 6.30
CA LYS A 29 -32.29 1.60 7.18
C LYS A 29 -32.23 3.00 6.55
N LYS A 30 -31.82 4.00 7.34
CA LYS A 30 -31.64 5.37 6.84
C LYS A 30 -30.48 5.41 5.84
N GLY A 31 -30.75 5.88 4.60
CA GLY A 31 -29.75 5.98 3.52
C GLY A 31 -29.43 4.67 2.80
N GLU A 32 -30.11 3.56 3.11
CA GLU A 32 -29.92 2.29 2.44
C GLU A 32 -30.63 2.31 1.07
N THR A 33 -29.96 1.82 0.04
CA THR A 33 -30.47 1.77 -1.33
C THR A 33 -30.95 0.36 -1.70
N LEU A 34 -31.82 0.25 -2.73
CA LEU A 34 -32.24 -1.05 -3.26
C LEU A 34 -31.05 -1.88 -3.74
N ILE A 35 -30.05 -1.25 -4.35
CA ILE A 35 -28.84 -1.92 -4.83
C ILE A 35 -28.08 -2.57 -3.67
N GLN A 36 -27.90 -1.86 -2.56
CA GLN A 36 -27.26 -2.42 -1.36
C GLN A 36 -28.04 -3.60 -0.77
N ILE A 37 -29.37 -3.61 -0.93
CA ILE A 37 -30.22 -4.70 -0.47
C ILE A 37 -30.13 -5.89 -1.42
N THR A 38 -30.08 -5.67 -2.75
CA THR A 38 -29.88 -6.74 -3.73
C THR A 38 -28.55 -7.44 -3.54
N GLU A 39 -27.47 -6.69 -3.31
CA GLU A 39 -26.13 -7.22 -3.02
C GLU A 39 -26.09 -8.02 -1.72
N ARG A 40 -26.67 -7.47 -0.64
CA ARG A 40 -26.69 -8.14 0.67
C ARG A 40 -27.34 -9.53 0.65
N TYR A 41 -28.39 -9.70 -0.15
CA TYR A 41 -29.17 -10.93 -0.21
C TYR A 41 -28.90 -11.76 -1.46
N ASN A 42 -27.97 -11.30 -2.32
CA ASN A 42 -27.62 -11.93 -3.60
C ASN A 42 -28.85 -12.24 -4.49
N VAL A 43 -29.70 -11.23 -4.67
CA VAL A 43 -30.92 -11.27 -5.49
C VAL A 43 -30.90 -10.11 -6.48
N SER A 44 -31.57 -10.27 -7.63
CA SER A 44 -31.66 -9.18 -8.60
C SER A 44 -32.67 -8.11 -8.17
N LEU A 45 -32.55 -6.91 -8.75
CA LEU A 45 -33.50 -5.83 -8.52
C LEU A 45 -34.92 -6.25 -8.94
N ASP A 46 -35.06 -6.89 -10.10
CA ASP A 46 -36.32 -7.35 -10.63
C ASP A 46 -36.98 -8.38 -9.69
N GLN A 47 -36.19 -9.26 -9.09
CA GLN A 47 -36.69 -10.24 -8.09
C GLN A 47 -37.19 -9.55 -6.81
N ILE A 48 -36.56 -8.44 -6.36
CA ILE A 48 -37.09 -7.68 -5.23
C ILE A 48 -38.38 -6.96 -5.62
N LEU A 49 -38.42 -6.30 -6.79
CA LEU A 49 -39.56 -5.53 -7.24
C LEU A 49 -40.78 -6.42 -7.52
N GLU A 50 -40.59 -7.62 -8.04
CA GLU A 50 -41.65 -8.62 -8.24
C GLU A 50 -42.46 -8.89 -6.97
N PHE A 51 -41.79 -8.99 -5.83
CA PHE A 51 -42.43 -9.23 -4.52
C PHE A 51 -42.72 -7.96 -3.71
N ASN A 52 -42.41 -6.78 -4.27
CA ASN A 52 -42.64 -5.47 -3.65
C ASN A 52 -43.08 -4.41 -4.68
N PRO A 53 -44.21 -4.61 -5.37
CA PRO A 53 -44.61 -3.76 -6.51
C PRO A 53 -44.87 -2.29 -6.13
N SER A 54 -45.12 -1.99 -4.87
CA SER A 54 -45.27 -0.62 -4.38
C SER A 54 -43.96 0.18 -4.44
N VAL A 55 -42.83 -0.51 -4.35
CA VAL A 55 -41.48 0.12 -4.31
C VAL A 55 -41.07 0.65 -5.69
N GLU A 56 -41.53 0.04 -6.75
CA GLU A 56 -41.30 0.47 -8.13
C GLU A 56 -41.88 1.91 -8.37
N LYS A 57 -43.04 2.19 -7.76
CA LYS A 57 -43.75 3.46 -7.92
C LYS A 57 -43.33 4.55 -6.94
N THR A 58 -42.99 4.16 -5.70
CA THR A 58 -42.76 5.10 -4.57
C THR A 58 -41.31 5.19 -4.13
N GLY A 59 -40.43 4.35 -4.68
CA GLY A 59 -39.06 4.18 -4.20
C GLY A 59 -39.00 3.59 -2.77
N ILE A 60 -37.81 3.36 -2.27
CA ILE A 60 -37.63 2.95 -0.87
C ILE A 60 -37.52 4.14 0.06
N LYS A 61 -38.19 4.04 1.20
CA LYS A 61 -38.11 5.03 2.29
C LYS A 61 -37.65 4.33 3.59
N ARG A 62 -37.00 5.08 4.46
CA ARG A 62 -36.61 4.58 5.79
C ARG A 62 -37.77 3.93 6.51
N ARG A 63 -37.53 2.77 7.12
CA ARG A 63 -38.48 1.96 7.91
C ARG A 63 -39.54 1.18 7.12
N ILE A 64 -39.60 1.26 5.80
CA ILE A 64 -40.43 0.33 5.06
C ILE A 64 -39.84 -1.09 5.16
N THR A 65 -40.70 -2.09 5.03
CA THR A 65 -40.31 -3.49 5.01
C THR A 65 -40.40 -4.04 3.59
N LEU A 66 -39.36 -4.74 3.17
CA LEU A 66 -39.28 -5.42 1.89
C LEU A 66 -39.34 -6.92 2.08
N ARG A 67 -40.05 -7.60 1.23
CA ARG A 67 -40.03 -9.08 1.10
C ARG A 67 -38.92 -9.45 0.13
N VAL A 68 -37.79 -9.95 0.65
CA VAL A 68 -36.65 -10.36 -0.16
C VAL A 68 -36.69 -11.85 -0.39
N PRO A 69 -36.82 -12.33 -1.65
CA PRO A 69 -36.86 -13.75 -1.97
C PRO A 69 -35.46 -14.37 -1.80
N ILE A 70 -35.38 -15.58 -1.25
CA ILE A 70 -34.17 -16.38 -1.17
C ILE A 70 -34.36 -17.66 -1.97
N TYR A 71 -33.42 -17.94 -2.86
CA TYR A 71 -33.41 -19.10 -3.74
C TYR A 71 -32.33 -20.09 -3.31
N SER A 72 -32.58 -21.39 -3.38
CA SER A 72 -31.56 -22.42 -3.10
C SER A 72 -30.45 -22.37 -4.13
N GLN A 73 -29.20 -22.34 -3.67
CA GLN A 73 -28.06 -22.56 -4.56
C GLN A 73 -27.94 -24.05 -4.87
N SER A 74 -28.38 -24.47 -6.06
CA SER A 74 -28.07 -25.80 -6.55
C SER A 74 -26.62 -25.87 -6.98
N ASN A 75 -25.83 -26.69 -6.27
CA ASN A 75 -24.48 -27.06 -6.65
C ASN A 75 -24.50 -27.90 -7.93
N ASN A 76 -24.46 -27.24 -9.09
CA ASN A 76 -24.11 -27.88 -10.34
C ASN A 76 -23.14 -26.97 -11.13
N SER A 77 -21.88 -27.07 -10.79
CA SER A 77 -20.81 -26.57 -11.60
C SER A 77 -20.42 -27.58 -12.67
N LYS A 78 -21.18 -27.62 -13.79
CA LYS A 78 -20.69 -28.10 -15.08
C LYS A 78 -21.67 -27.64 -16.16
N ASN A 79 -21.16 -26.87 -17.15
CA ASN A 79 -21.84 -26.41 -18.35
C ASN A 79 -22.80 -25.22 -18.20
N LEU A 80 -22.24 -24.03 -17.98
CA LEU A 80 -22.91 -22.78 -18.34
C LEU A 80 -22.53 -22.40 -19.79
N PRO A 81 -23.50 -22.10 -20.67
CA PRO A 81 -23.20 -21.53 -21.98
C PRO A 81 -22.56 -20.17 -21.81
N ARG A 82 -21.55 -19.86 -22.64
CA ARG A 82 -20.93 -18.54 -22.69
C ARG A 82 -21.99 -17.48 -22.98
N ILE A 83 -22.46 -16.81 -21.95
CA ILE A 83 -23.33 -15.63 -22.08
C ILE A 83 -22.47 -14.52 -22.68
N LYS A 84 -22.88 -14.01 -23.84
CA LYS A 84 -22.33 -12.76 -24.39
C LYS A 84 -22.61 -11.66 -23.35
N HIS A 85 -21.55 -11.16 -22.70
CA HIS A 85 -21.66 -10.16 -21.65
C HIS A 85 -22.21 -8.85 -22.20
N ASN A 86 -23.44 -8.51 -21.81
CA ASN A 86 -23.91 -7.14 -21.90
C ASN A 86 -23.04 -6.27 -20.99
N LYS A 87 -22.54 -5.15 -21.52
CA LYS A 87 -21.78 -4.15 -20.78
C LYS A 87 -22.66 -3.65 -19.63
N VAL A 88 -22.40 -4.08 -18.41
CA VAL A 88 -23.09 -3.53 -17.24
C VAL A 88 -22.55 -2.12 -17.04
N LEU A 89 -23.46 -1.15 -17.06
CA LEU A 89 -23.16 0.27 -16.85
C LEU A 89 -23.40 0.62 -15.38
N ASP A 90 -22.57 1.47 -14.85
CA ASP A 90 -22.70 2.06 -13.52
C ASP A 90 -23.04 3.55 -13.63
N ILE A 91 -23.46 4.16 -12.54
CA ILE A 91 -23.79 5.59 -12.48
C ILE A 91 -22.76 6.30 -11.62
N HIS A 92 -22.11 7.31 -12.19
CA HIS A 92 -21.20 8.20 -11.49
C HIS A 92 -21.83 9.58 -11.32
N THR A 93 -21.78 10.13 -10.11
CA THR A 93 -22.17 11.51 -9.84
C THR A 93 -20.95 12.42 -9.96
N VAL A 94 -20.99 13.36 -10.88
CA VAL A 94 -19.87 14.27 -11.19
C VAL A 94 -19.54 15.14 -9.96
N LYS A 95 -18.27 15.09 -9.53
CA LYS A 95 -17.76 15.87 -8.40
C LYS A 95 -17.06 17.15 -8.86
N PRO A 96 -16.85 18.13 -7.96
CA PRO A 96 -16.08 19.33 -8.27
C PRO A 96 -14.68 19.00 -8.83
N LYS A 97 -14.26 19.73 -9.86
CA LYS A 97 -12.96 19.56 -10.55
C LYS A 97 -12.80 18.26 -11.38
N GLU A 98 -13.83 17.46 -11.54
CA GLU A 98 -13.80 16.35 -12.50
C GLU A 98 -13.98 16.85 -13.93
N THR A 99 -13.26 16.22 -14.85
CA THR A 99 -13.34 16.50 -16.29
C THR A 99 -13.72 15.23 -17.04
N LYS A 100 -14.31 15.36 -18.23
CA LYS A 100 -14.61 14.20 -19.10
C LYS A 100 -13.38 13.30 -19.29
N TRP A 101 -12.22 13.91 -19.45
CA TRP A 101 -10.98 13.16 -19.60
C TRP A 101 -10.65 12.34 -18.35
N ARG A 102 -10.77 12.93 -17.16
CA ARG A 102 -10.52 12.25 -15.89
C ARG A 102 -11.49 11.09 -15.68
N LEU A 103 -12.77 11.29 -15.96
CA LEU A 103 -13.79 10.25 -15.82
C LEU A 103 -13.62 9.14 -16.86
N ALA A 104 -13.37 9.49 -18.12
CA ALA A 104 -13.07 8.54 -19.16
C ALA A 104 -11.85 7.66 -18.80
N TYR A 105 -10.83 8.29 -18.24
CA TYR A 105 -9.64 7.61 -17.75
C TYR A 105 -9.92 6.70 -16.54
N GLU A 106 -10.61 7.23 -15.53
CA GLU A 106 -10.97 6.49 -14.31
C GLU A 106 -11.79 5.23 -14.62
N TYR A 107 -12.73 5.35 -15.56
CA TYR A 107 -13.58 4.25 -15.99
C TYR A 107 -13.06 3.48 -17.20
N LYS A 108 -11.78 3.68 -17.60
CA LYS A 108 -11.11 3.04 -18.74
C LYS A 108 -11.96 3.04 -20.02
N MET A 109 -12.52 4.20 -20.33
CA MET A 109 -13.30 4.49 -21.50
C MET A 109 -12.59 5.54 -22.35
N THR A 110 -12.91 5.62 -23.62
CA THR A 110 -12.56 6.81 -24.42
C THR A 110 -13.57 7.92 -24.14
N ILE A 111 -13.17 9.18 -24.32
CA ILE A 111 -14.11 10.32 -24.23
C ILE A 111 -15.29 10.11 -25.17
N LYS A 112 -15.04 9.59 -26.37
CA LYS A 112 -16.09 9.28 -27.34
C LYS A 112 -17.09 8.22 -26.85
N GLU A 113 -16.62 7.19 -26.12
CA GLU A 113 -17.51 6.21 -25.50
C GLU A 113 -18.28 6.83 -24.32
N LEU A 114 -17.65 7.68 -23.51
CA LEU A 114 -18.30 8.41 -22.42
C LEU A 114 -19.41 9.33 -22.97
N ASP A 115 -19.13 10.12 -24.01
CA ASP A 115 -20.09 10.98 -24.68
C ASP A 115 -21.21 10.18 -25.35
N SER A 116 -20.90 9.03 -25.95
CA SER A 116 -21.89 8.14 -26.57
C SER A 116 -22.86 7.54 -25.56
N LEU A 117 -22.37 7.21 -24.35
CA LEU A 117 -23.22 6.74 -23.25
C LEU A 117 -24.03 7.85 -22.59
N ASN A 118 -23.57 9.10 -22.73
CA ASN A 118 -24.12 10.29 -22.08
C ASN A 118 -24.20 11.47 -23.05
N PRO A 119 -25.12 11.45 -24.02
CA PRO A 119 -25.23 12.54 -25.00
C PRO A 119 -25.42 13.93 -24.36
N GLN A 120 -25.97 13.98 -23.15
CA GLN A 120 -26.21 15.23 -22.41
C GLN A 120 -24.93 15.94 -21.95
N ILE A 121 -23.76 15.23 -21.94
CA ILE A 121 -22.50 15.84 -21.51
C ILE A 121 -21.62 16.31 -22.69
N ILE A 122 -22.08 16.24 -23.92
CA ILE A 122 -21.28 16.61 -25.11
C ILE A 122 -20.75 18.03 -24.97
N GLU A 123 -21.57 18.95 -24.49
CA GLU A 123 -21.22 20.38 -24.30
C GLU A 123 -20.45 20.64 -23.00
N GLY A 124 -20.44 19.72 -22.04
CA GLY A 124 -19.74 19.86 -20.76
C GLY A 124 -20.27 18.94 -19.68
N LEU A 125 -19.61 18.98 -18.52
CA LEU A 125 -20.02 18.30 -17.30
C LEU A 125 -20.53 19.32 -16.28
N GLU A 126 -21.62 19.01 -15.60
CA GLU A 126 -22.13 19.79 -14.49
C GLU A 126 -21.88 19.04 -13.16
N ILE A 127 -21.50 19.78 -12.12
CA ILE A 127 -21.30 19.21 -10.78
C ILE A 127 -22.63 18.67 -10.24
N GLY A 128 -22.61 17.44 -9.74
CA GLY A 128 -23.80 16.73 -9.27
C GLY A 128 -24.58 16.00 -10.36
N GLN A 129 -24.18 16.12 -11.62
CA GLN A 129 -24.80 15.41 -12.74
C GLN A 129 -24.50 13.92 -12.66
N GLU A 130 -25.50 13.08 -12.86
CA GLU A 130 -25.36 11.62 -12.97
C GLU A 130 -25.06 11.22 -14.42
N ILE A 131 -23.98 10.47 -14.60
CA ILE A 131 -23.54 9.96 -15.88
C ILE A 131 -23.36 8.45 -15.85
N ARG A 132 -23.60 7.82 -16.99
CA ARG A 132 -23.40 6.37 -17.17
C ARG A 132 -21.93 6.10 -17.49
N VAL A 133 -21.35 5.17 -16.75
CA VAL A 133 -19.94 4.75 -16.88
C VAL A 133 -19.85 3.23 -16.90
N ARG A 134 -18.72 2.68 -17.29
CA ARG A 134 -18.50 1.22 -17.19
C ARG A 134 -18.42 0.78 -15.74
N ASN A 135 -19.05 -0.37 -15.40
CA ASN A 135 -18.99 -0.92 -14.05
C ASN A 135 -17.58 -1.38 -13.69
N PHE A 136 -17.13 -1.01 -12.49
CA PHE A 136 -15.79 -1.31 -11.94
C PHE A 136 -15.58 -2.78 -11.58
N GLU A 137 -16.61 -3.53 -11.23
CA GLU A 137 -16.50 -4.93 -10.79
C GLU A 137 -15.93 -5.86 -11.87
N TYR A 138 -16.04 -5.50 -13.13
CA TYR A 138 -15.39 -6.22 -14.23
C TYR A 138 -13.86 -6.04 -14.30
N ARG A 139 -13.26 -5.23 -13.45
CA ARG A 139 -11.79 -5.05 -13.36
C ARG A 139 -11.04 -6.25 -12.76
N LYS A 140 -11.71 -7.24 -12.18
CA LYS A 140 -11.04 -8.48 -11.72
C LYS A 140 -10.62 -9.40 -12.87
N VAL A 141 -11.10 -9.16 -14.06
CA VAL A 141 -10.44 -9.70 -15.27
C VAL A 141 -9.31 -8.73 -15.57
N LEU A 142 -8.08 -9.13 -15.21
CA LEU A 142 -6.85 -8.44 -15.61
C LEU A 142 -7.03 -8.01 -17.07
N PRO A 143 -6.85 -6.72 -17.43
CA PRO A 143 -6.78 -6.35 -18.83
C PRO A 143 -5.74 -7.27 -19.46
N GLU A 144 -6.07 -7.86 -20.61
CA GLU A 144 -5.03 -8.50 -21.42
C GLU A 144 -3.85 -7.55 -21.41
N LYS A 145 -2.73 -8.02 -20.81
CA LYS A 145 -1.47 -7.28 -20.87
C LYS A 145 -1.29 -6.95 -22.33
N ASP A 146 -1.21 -5.67 -22.66
CA ASP A 146 -0.67 -5.29 -23.96
C ASP A 146 0.75 -5.89 -23.98
N PRO A 147 0.99 -6.99 -24.70
CA PRO A 147 2.22 -7.77 -24.52
C PRO A 147 3.44 -7.03 -25.05
N ILE A 148 3.26 -5.85 -25.62
CA ILE A 148 4.27 -5.15 -26.42
C ILE A 148 4.57 -3.75 -25.87
N HIS A 149 3.76 -3.19 -24.96
CA HIS A 149 3.91 -1.78 -24.57
C HIS A 149 3.76 -1.54 -23.09
N ASN A 150 4.64 -0.71 -22.53
CA ASN A 150 4.50 -0.06 -21.24
C ASN A 150 3.89 1.35 -21.42
N TYR A 151 3.57 2.02 -20.31
CA TYR A 151 2.98 3.35 -20.32
C TYR A 151 3.77 4.33 -19.46
N TYR A 152 3.89 5.59 -19.93
CA TYR A 152 4.59 6.67 -19.24
C TYR A 152 3.68 7.88 -19.04
N LYS A 153 3.57 8.43 -17.81
CA LYS A 153 2.85 9.67 -17.53
C LYS A 153 3.81 10.85 -17.54
N VAL A 154 3.56 11.80 -18.41
CA VAL A 154 4.35 13.04 -18.54
C VAL A 154 4.26 13.86 -17.26
N LEU A 155 5.39 14.13 -16.62
CA LEU A 155 5.48 14.92 -15.40
C LEU A 155 5.54 16.42 -15.69
N LYS A 156 5.29 17.22 -14.66
CA LYS A 156 5.43 18.69 -14.73
C LYS A 156 6.88 19.05 -15.10
N THR A 157 7.04 19.95 -16.07
CA THR A 157 8.33 20.38 -16.63
C THR A 157 9.08 19.39 -17.54
N GLU A 158 8.48 18.27 -17.92
CA GLU A 158 9.06 17.35 -18.88
C GLU A 158 8.69 17.72 -20.33
N GLY A 159 9.70 17.88 -21.16
CA GLY A 159 9.57 17.96 -22.62
C GLY A 159 10.14 16.69 -23.28
N TYR A 160 9.97 16.56 -24.60
CA TYR A 160 10.46 15.39 -25.36
C TYR A 160 11.90 15.03 -25.04
N TYR A 161 12.80 16.00 -25.02
CA TYR A 161 14.24 15.76 -24.74
C TYR A 161 14.48 15.09 -23.37
N ARG A 162 13.72 15.49 -22.34
CA ARG A 162 13.84 14.90 -21.00
C ARG A 162 13.31 13.48 -20.97
N ILE A 163 12.20 13.24 -21.65
CA ILE A 163 11.58 11.92 -21.76
C ILE A 163 12.47 10.97 -22.55
N GLU A 164 13.03 11.43 -23.68
CA GLU A 164 13.99 10.66 -24.47
C GLU A 164 15.21 10.24 -23.65
N LYS A 165 15.81 11.20 -22.93
CA LYS A 165 16.96 10.89 -22.05
C LYS A 165 16.61 9.96 -20.89
N LYS A 166 15.42 10.14 -20.32
CA LYS A 166 14.99 9.37 -19.15
C LYS A 166 14.60 7.94 -19.51
N LEU A 167 13.94 7.77 -20.63
CA LEU A 167 13.41 6.47 -21.07
C LEU A 167 14.29 5.76 -22.10
N GLY A 168 15.27 6.45 -22.69
CA GLY A 168 16.05 5.89 -23.79
C GLY A 168 15.24 5.64 -25.07
N VAL A 169 14.09 6.29 -25.23
CA VAL A 169 13.18 6.16 -26.38
C VAL A 169 13.22 7.43 -27.20
N ASP A 170 13.55 7.32 -28.47
CA ASP A 170 13.57 8.48 -29.34
C ASP A 170 12.17 9.02 -29.64
N ARG A 171 12.09 10.31 -29.99
CA ARG A 171 10.85 11.00 -30.29
C ARG A 171 10.05 10.32 -31.40
N LYS A 172 10.72 9.74 -32.40
CA LYS A 172 10.08 9.10 -33.55
C LYS A 172 9.30 7.85 -33.11
N THR A 173 9.89 7.08 -32.21
CA THR A 173 9.24 5.91 -31.57
C THR A 173 8.09 6.35 -30.69
N LEU A 174 8.26 7.41 -29.88
CA LEU A 174 7.18 7.96 -29.05
C LEU A 174 6.00 8.44 -29.89
N ASP A 175 6.25 9.20 -30.96
CA ASP A 175 5.20 9.70 -31.86
C ASP A 175 4.50 8.55 -32.61
N SER A 176 5.25 7.51 -33.01
CA SER A 176 4.69 6.30 -33.65
C SER A 176 3.75 5.53 -32.72
N LEU A 177 4.15 5.36 -31.47
CA LEU A 177 3.34 4.64 -30.47
C LEU A 177 2.15 5.49 -29.95
N ASN A 178 2.22 6.81 -30.12
CA ASN A 178 1.24 7.77 -29.64
C ASN A 178 0.83 8.75 -30.76
N PRO A 179 0.06 8.34 -31.76
CA PRO A 179 -0.24 9.16 -32.95
C PRO A 179 -0.94 10.50 -32.62
N THR A 180 -1.54 10.62 -31.46
CA THR A 180 -2.18 11.86 -30.99
C THR A 180 -1.18 12.97 -30.67
N LEU A 181 0.08 12.62 -30.33
CA LEU A 181 1.13 13.59 -30.00
C LEU A 181 1.43 14.57 -31.16
N SER A 182 1.33 14.11 -32.39
CA SER A 182 1.54 14.95 -33.57
C SER A 182 0.50 16.10 -33.69
N LYS A 183 -0.69 15.91 -33.09
CA LYS A 183 -1.79 16.88 -33.14
C LYS A 183 -1.89 17.73 -31.86
N THR A 184 -1.64 17.14 -30.69
CA THR A 184 -1.86 17.78 -29.39
C THR A 184 -0.58 18.30 -28.76
N GLY A 185 0.59 17.88 -29.25
CA GLY A 185 1.85 18.08 -28.55
C GLY A 185 1.90 17.31 -27.21
N LEU A 186 3.04 17.40 -26.54
CA LEU A 186 3.26 16.77 -25.24
C LEU A 186 2.65 17.66 -24.14
N GLN A 187 1.78 17.09 -23.32
CA GLN A 187 1.12 17.79 -22.22
C GLN A 187 1.37 17.10 -20.88
N VAL A 188 1.49 17.89 -19.82
CA VAL A 188 1.62 17.38 -18.44
C VAL A 188 0.43 16.49 -18.07
N GLY A 189 0.72 15.32 -17.50
CA GLY A 189 -0.29 14.34 -17.14
C GLY A 189 -0.72 13.40 -18.28
N MET A 190 -0.24 13.63 -19.51
CA MET A 190 -0.51 12.76 -20.64
C MET A 190 0.14 11.38 -20.41
N ILE A 191 -0.56 10.32 -20.79
CA ILE A 191 -0.05 8.95 -20.69
C ILE A 191 0.41 8.51 -22.08
N LEU A 192 1.69 8.26 -22.18
CA LEU A 192 2.34 7.82 -23.40
C LEU A 192 2.49 6.30 -23.39
N ARG A 193 2.24 5.68 -24.53
CA ARG A 193 2.62 4.30 -24.78
C ARG A 193 4.11 4.25 -25.10
N ILE A 194 4.86 3.37 -24.44
CA ILE A 194 6.30 3.19 -24.65
C ILE A 194 6.62 1.71 -24.89
N PRO A 195 7.76 1.35 -25.53
CA PRO A 195 8.11 -0.04 -25.81
C PRO A 195 8.28 -0.86 -24.52
N ASP A 196 7.83 -2.12 -24.54
CA ASP A 196 7.99 -3.06 -23.42
C ASP A 196 9.44 -3.55 -23.27
N SER A 197 10.24 -3.39 -24.32
CA SER A 197 11.68 -3.70 -24.33
C SER A 197 12.54 -2.79 -23.43
N LEU A 198 11.95 -1.72 -22.88
CA LEU A 198 12.54 -0.93 -21.81
C LEU A 198 12.47 -1.74 -20.52
N SER A 199 13.40 -2.67 -20.40
CA SER A 199 13.49 -3.65 -19.32
C SER A 199 13.37 -3.01 -17.95
N GLY A 200 12.36 -3.44 -17.22
CA GLY A 200 12.27 -3.30 -15.76
C GLY A 200 11.81 -1.94 -15.26
N ILE A 201 11.34 -1.01 -16.09
CA ILE A 201 11.37 0.36 -15.64
C ILE A 201 10.01 0.95 -15.32
N LEU A 202 8.92 0.58 -16.00
CA LEU A 202 7.71 1.38 -15.78
C LEU A 202 6.43 0.54 -15.76
N LYS A 203 5.90 0.32 -14.57
CA LYS A 203 4.50 -0.08 -14.39
C LYS A 203 3.70 1.13 -13.94
N ILE A 204 2.64 1.48 -14.67
CA ILE A 204 1.65 2.42 -14.18
C ILE A 204 0.73 1.66 -13.24
N GLU A 205 0.91 1.86 -11.94
CA GLU A 205 -0.05 1.45 -10.94
C GLU A 205 -0.81 2.70 -10.48
N ASN A 206 -2.10 2.77 -10.81
CA ASN A 206 -3.03 3.79 -10.31
C ASN A 206 -2.58 5.24 -10.49
N ASP A 207 -2.29 5.65 -11.71
CA ASP A 207 -1.91 7.02 -12.10
C ASP A 207 -0.54 7.52 -11.65
N LEU A 208 0.24 6.69 -10.96
CA LEU A 208 1.59 7.02 -10.55
C LEU A 208 2.60 6.28 -11.40
N LEU A 209 3.53 7.04 -11.94
CA LEU A 209 4.80 6.51 -12.42
C LEU A 209 5.61 6.10 -11.22
N VAL A 210 5.63 4.81 -10.96
CA VAL A 210 6.55 4.24 -10.01
C VAL A 210 7.58 3.48 -10.83
N GLU A 211 8.83 3.95 -10.83
CA GLU A 211 9.98 3.17 -11.26
C GLU A 211 10.17 2.01 -10.27
N ARG A 212 9.25 1.05 -10.31
CA ARG A 212 9.36 -0.17 -9.52
C ARG A 212 9.84 -1.29 -10.38
N VAL A 213 10.94 -1.86 -9.94
CA VAL A 213 11.54 -3.01 -10.60
C VAL A 213 11.11 -4.27 -9.88
N ASN A 214 10.59 -5.23 -10.63
CA ASN A 214 10.42 -6.59 -10.13
C ASN A 214 11.70 -7.38 -10.41
N LEU A 215 12.59 -7.46 -9.43
CA LEU A 215 13.85 -8.20 -9.58
C LEU A 215 13.66 -9.71 -9.74
N LEU A 216 12.50 -10.25 -9.35
CA LEU A 216 12.18 -11.65 -9.60
C LEU A 216 12.03 -11.96 -11.10
N ASP A 217 11.68 -10.99 -11.91
CA ASP A 217 11.54 -11.16 -13.36
C ASP A 217 12.81 -10.76 -14.14
N SER A 218 13.84 -10.25 -13.44
CA SER A 218 15.08 -9.76 -14.04
C SER A 218 16.04 -10.89 -14.40
N THR A 219 16.93 -10.64 -15.36
CA THR A 219 17.96 -11.60 -15.78
C THR A 219 19.04 -11.74 -14.70
N ILE A 220 19.33 -12.96 -14.29
CA ILE A 220 20.38 -13.27 -13.31
C ILE A 220 21.76 -13.23 -13.99
N GLN A 221 22.65 -12.41 -13.46
CA GLN A 221 24.04 -12.26 -13.91
C GLN A 221 25.03 -12.97 -12.98
N LYS A 222 24.68 -13.15 -11.72
CA LYS A 222 25.46 -13.86 -10.71
C LYS A 222 24.54 -14.80 -9.94
N ASN A 223 24.75 -16.09 -10.08
CA ASN A 223 23.90 -17.11 -9.49
C ASN A 223 24.52 -17.82 -8.28
N GLN A 224 25.73 -17.47 -7.87
CA GLN A 224 26.38 -18.00 -6.66
C GLN A 224 26.72 -16.86 -5.72
N LEU A 225 26.29 -16.97 -4.46
CA LEU A 225 26.42 -15.94 -3.43
C LEU A 225 26.82 -16.54 -2.09
N LYS A 226 27.70 -15.83 -1.37
CA LYS A 226 28.04 -16.14 0.02
C LYS A 226 27.45 -15.08 0.94
N LEU A 227 26.45 -15.46 1.72
CA LEU A 227 25.70 -14.60 2.62
C LEU A 227 26.06 -14.87 4.07
N GLY A 228 26.49 -13.82 4.79
CA GLY A 228 26.69 -13.86 6.24
C GLY A 228 25.51 -13.23 6.99
N ILE A 229 24.99 -13.93 7.99
CA ILE A 229 23.95 -13.44 8.89
C ILE A 229 24.50 -13.39 10.30
N LEU A 230 24.50 -12.20 10.90
CA LEU A 230 24.97 -11.96 12.26
C LEU A 230 23.80 -11.50 13.14
N LEU A 231 23.36 -12.39 14.03
CA LEU A 231 22.19 -12.14 14.89
C LEU A 231 22.51 -12.47 16.36
N PRO A 232 21.90 -11.74 17.30
CA PRO A 232 22.06 -12.02 18.72
C PRO A 232 21.09 -13.13 19.17
N PHE A 233 21.35 -14.37 18.74
CA PHE A 233 20.53 -15.54 19.12
C PHE A 233 20.66 -15.86 20.60
N LYS A 234 21.84 -15.58 21.19
CA LYS A 234 22.14 -15.82 22.60
C LYS A 234 21.89 -17.29 23.00
N VAL A 235 22.31 -18.20 22.13
CA VAL A 235 22.03 -19.65 22.28
C VAL A 235 22.51 -20.20 23.61
N LYS A 236 23.61 -19.65 24.17
CA LYS A 236 24.15 -20.06 25.46
C LYS A 236 23.21 -19.78 26.64
N GLU A 237 22.28 -18.85 26.51
CA GLU A 237 21.30 -18.54 27.57
C GLU A 237 20.08 -19.46 27.53
N ILE A 238 19.93 -20.30 26.50
CA ILE A 238 18.80 -21.22 26.37
C ILE A 238 19.13 -22.54 27.08
N ILE A 239 18.31 -22.91 28.05
CA ILE A 239 18.42 -24.15 28.81
C ILE A 239 17.63 -25.23 28.06
N PHE A 240 18.29 -25.92 27.10
CA PHE A 240 17.64 -26.90 26.23
C PHE A 240 17.16 -28.17 27.00
N ASP A 241 17.78 -28.48 28.13
CA ASP A 241 17.41 -29.64 28.95
C ASP A 241 16.12 -29.40 29.77
N SER A 242 15.64 -28.16 29.82
CA SER A 242 14.38 -27.78 30.48
C SER A 242 13.40 -27.20 29.47
N LEU A 243 12.33 -27.92 29.18
CA LEU A 243 11.28 -27.46 28.29
C LEU A 243 10.56 -26.20 28.82
N GLU A 244 10.40 -26.12 30.16
CA GLU A 244 9.77 -25.02 30.82
C GLU A 244 10.60 -23.71 30.70
N ASP A 245 11.90 -23.80 30.98
CA ASP A 245 12.82 -22.67 30.90
C ASP A 245 13.00 -22.24 29.43
N THR A 246 13.10 -23.18 28.50
CA THR A 246 13.15 -22.88 27.06
C THR A 246 11.88 -22.14 26.64
N LYS A 247 10.69 -22.62 27.03
CA LYS A 247 9.43 -21.94 26.73
C LYS A 247 9.37 -20.54 27.35
N LYS A 248 9.82 -20.38 28.58
CA LYS A 248 9.88 -19.08 29.26
C LYS A 248 10.81 -18.10 28.55
N THR A 249 11.98 -18.55 28.13
CA THR A 249 12.94 -17.73 27.38
C THR A 249 12.39 -17.30 26.02
N LEU A 250 11.66 -18.19 25.33
CA LEU A 250 11.05 -17.92 24.03
C LEU A 250 9.63 -17.35 24.13
N ALA A 251 9.10 -17.13 25.34
CA ALA A 251 7.85 -16.43 25.54
C ALA A 251 8.05 -14.91 25.45
N GLY A 252 7.18 -14.23 24.72
CA GLY A 252 7.23 -12.79 24.61
C GLY A 252 8.32 -12.26 23.67
N ARG A 253 8.41 -10.94 23.59
CA ARG A 253 9.31 -10.23 22.69
C ARG A 253 10.65 -9.93 23.37
N ASN A 254 11.70 -10.62 22.96
CA ASN A 254 13.07 -10.43 23.45
C ASN A 254 14.08 -10.64 22.30
N LEU A 255 15.38 -10.54 22.57
CA LEU A 255 16.43 -10.70 21.53
C LEU A 255 16.44 -12.10 20.90
N HIS A 256 16.15 -13.16 21.66
CA HIS A 256 16.07 -14.52 21.13
C HIS A 256 14.95 -14.61 20.08
N THR A 257 13.73 -14.21 20.45
CA THR A 257 12.56 -14.28 19.56
C THR A 257 12.68 -13.34 18.36
N LEU A 258 13.22 -12.13 18.55
CA LEU A 258 13.49 -11.20 17.45
C LEU A 258 14.48 -11.79 16.44
N SER A 259 15.57 -12.42 16.94
CA SER A 259 16.58 -13.03 16.08
C SER A 259 16.05 -14.25 15.33
N LEU A 260 15.29 -15.11 16.03
CA LEU A 260 14.67 -16.29 15.43
C LEU A 260 13.64 -15.91 14.37
N ASP A 261 12.76 -14.97 14.66
CA ASP A 261 11.75 -14.54 13.71
C ASP A 261 12.38 -13.88 12.48
N PHE A 262 13.35 -12.99 12.67
CA PHE A 262 14.10 -12.41 11.55
C PHE A 262 14.78 -13.51 10.72
N TYR A 263 15.40 -14.48 11.35
CA TYR A 263 16.10 -15.57 10.68
C TYR A 263 15.17 -16.50 9.90
N THR A 264 13.96 -16.80 10.41
CA THR A 264 12.95 -17.55 9.63
C THR A 264 12.58 -16.81 8.35
N GLY A 265 12.48 -15.48 8.40
CA GLY A 265 12.30 -14.64 7.22
C GLY A 265 13.46 -14.75 6.24
N VAL A 266 14.71 -14.72 6.74
CA VAL A 266 15.91 -14.94 5.91
C VAL A 266 15.81 -16.29 5.19
N LEU A 267 15.58 -17.38 5.90
CA LEU A 267 15.47 -18.72 5.31
C LEU A 267 14.39 -18.78 4.23
N PHE A 268 13.24 -18.18 4.49
CA PHE A 268 12.15 -18.16 3.53
C PHE A 268 12.48 -17.34 2.26
N ALA A 269 13.24 -16.25 2.40
CA ALA A 269 13.76 -15.47 1.27
C ALA A 269 14.74 -16.31 0.41
N LEU A 270 15.62 -17.07 1.04
CA LEU A 270 16.57 -17.94 0.33
C LEU A 270 15.87 -19.07 -0.42
N GLU A 271 14.82 -19.65 0.15
CA GLU A 271 13.98 -20.64 -0.56
C GLU A 271 13.29 -20.00 -1.78
N LYS A 272 12.87 -18.75 -1.70
CA LYS A 272 12.30 -18.01 -2.84
C LYS A 272 13.36 -17.72 -3.92
N ALA A 273 14.57 -17.33 -3.51
CA ALA A 273 15.67 -17.04 -4.42
C ALA A 273 16.18 -18.33 -5.11
N SER A 274 16.23 -19.47 -4.42
CA SER A 274 16.66 -20.75 -4.99
C SER A 274 15.76 -21.21 -6.14
N LYS A 275 14.47 -20.87 -6.12
CA LYS A 275 13.53 -21.11 -7.24
C LYS A 275 13.91 -20.36 -8.51
N ARG A 276 14.83 -19.39 -8.42
CA ARG A 276 15.42 -18.65 -9.53
C ARG A 276 16.82 -19.14 -9.93
N ASN A 277 17.20 -20.34 -9.50
CA ASN A 277 18.53 -20.94 -9.68
C ASN A 277 19.67 -20.07 -9.12
N ILE A 278 19.42 -19.40 -7.98
CA ILE A 278 20.45 -18.69 -7.23
C ILE A 278 20.89 -19.61 -6.10
N GLU A 279 22.15 -20.03 -6.14
CA GLU A 279 22.80 -20.84 -5.12
C GLU A 279 23.38 -19.94 -4.03
N ILE A 280 23.00 -20.18 -2.78
CA ILE A 280 23.43 -19.32 -1.67
C ILE A 280 24.10 -20.16 -0.59
N GLU A 281 25.38 -19.89 -0.38
CA GLU A 281 26.10 -20.39 0.79
C GLU A 281 25.79 -19.47 1.97
N LEU A 282 24.92 -19.95 2.87
CA LEU A 282 24.53 -19.22 4.07
C LEU A 282 25.46 -19.54 5.23
N LYS A 283 26.07 -18.50 5.80
CA LYS A 283 26.86 -18.56 7.04
C LYS A 283 26.17 -17.77 8.14
N THR A 284 25.79 -18.43 9.22
CA THR A 284 25.07 -17.83 10.34
C THR A 284 25.92 -17.82 11.60
N TYR A 285 26.01 -16.66 12.25
CA TYR A 285 26.82 -16.46 13.44
C TYR A 285 25.98 -15.87 14.57
N ASP A 286 26.11 -16.47 15.77
CA ASP A 286 25.56 -15.88 16.99
C ASP A 286 26.51 -14.82 17.53
N THR A 287 26.03 -13.57 17.57
CA THR A 287 26.80 -12.44 18.09
C THR A 287 26.75 -12.35 19.62
N ASP A 288 25.87 -13.13 20.26
CA ASP A 288 25.64 -13.10 21.70
C ASP A 288 25.31 -11.69 22.26
N ASN A 289 25.00 -10.75 21.36
CA ASN A 289 24.91 -9.30 21.64
C ASN A 289 26.18 -8.75 22.29
N ASP A 290 27.33 -9.35 22.06
CA ASP A 290 28.62 -9.02 22.71
C ASP A 290 29.70 -8.68 21.68
N LYS A 291 30.39 -7.55 21.88
CA LYS A 291 31.48 -7.09 21.02
C LYS A 291 32.69 -8.04 21.05
N TYR A 292 32.94 -8.70 22.16
CA TYR A 292 34.02 -9.67 22.26
C TYR A 292 33.74 -10.91 21.39
N GLN A 293 32.51 -11.40 21.41
CA GLN A 293 32.08 -12.49 20.54
C GLN A 293 32.16 -12.08 19.06
N ILE A 294 31.72 -10.86 18.72
CA ILE A 294 31.84 -10.34 17.36
C ILE A 294 33.31 -10.24 16.95
N LYS A 295 34.19 -9.79 17.83
CA LYS A 295 35.64 -9.72 17.54
C LYS A 295 36.24 -11.10 17.26
N LYS A 296 35.86 -12.12 18.01
CA LYS A 296 36.27 -13.52 17.74
C LYS A 296 35.82 -13.99 16.35
N ILE A 297 34.59 -13.67 15.95
CA ILE A 297 34.08 -14.01 14.62
C ILE A 297 34.91 -13.31 13.54
N ILE A 298 35.26 -12.04 13.72
CA ILE A 298 36.10 -11.29 12.79
C ILE A 298 37.50 -11.92 12.71
N ASP A 299 38.12 -12.19 13.85
CA ASP A 299 39.50 -12.70 13.94
C ASP A 299 39.64 -14.13 13.38
N SER A 300 38.57 -14.90 13.33
CA SER A 300 38.54 -16.22 12.67
C SER A 300 38.55 -16.15 11.14
N GLU A 301 38.53 -14.92 10.57
CA GLU A 301 38.57 -14.62 9.13
C GLU A 301 37.44 -15.22 8.27
N VAL A 302 36.45 -15.86 8.89
CA VAL A 302 35.33 -16.54 8.20
C VAL A 302 34.42 -15.58 7.42
N LEU A 303 34.51 -14.26 7.71
CA LEU A 303 33.70 -13.23 7.06
C LEU A 303 34.35 -12.64 5.80
N LYS A 304 35.64 -12.90 5.53
CA LYS A 304 36.40 -12.19 4.47
C LYS A 304 35.89 -12.48 3.05
N ASP A 305 35.35 -13.67 2.81
CA ASP A 305 34.93 -14.12 1.47
C ASP A 305 33.42 -13.96 1.21
N LEU A 306 32.73 -13.15 2.00
CA LEU A 306 31.29 -12.93 1.85
C LEU A 306 30.98 -11.89 0.78
N ASP A 307 29.94 -12.13 0.01
CA ASP A 307 29.37 -11.16 -0.93
C ASP A 307 28.48 -10.15 -0.23
N LEU A 308 27.92 -10.53 0.92
CA LEU A 308 27.00 -9.70 1.69
C LEU A 308 27.01 -10.11 3.16
N LEU A 309 26.90 -9.12 4.04
CA LEU A 309 26.71 -9.29 5.48
C LEU A 309 25.41 -8.60 5.92
N VAL A 310 24.53 -9.31 6.60
CA VAL A 310 23.30 -8.74 7.19
C VAL A 310 23.41 -8.78 8.71
N GLY A 311 23.21 -7.64 9.35
CA GLY A 311 23.37 -7.48 10.80
C GLY A 311 24.79 -7.07 11.21
N PRO A 312 25.04 -7.00 12.53
CA PRO A 312 24.16 -7.29 13.69
C PRO A 312 22.91 -6.42 13.78
N LEU A 313 21.87 -6.91 14.51
CA LEU A 313 20.62 -6.15 14.67
C LEU A 313 20.79 -4.87 15.51
N ILE A 314 21.67 -4.93 16.50
CA ILE A 314 21.88 -3.84 17.46
C ILE A 314 22.83 -2.79 16.86
N PRO A 315 22.44 -1.50 16.79
CA PRO A 315 23.22 -0.45 16.11
C PRO A 315 24.65 -0.30 16.59
N THR A 316 24.89 -0.38 17.91
CA THR A 316 26.24 -0.26 18.48
C THR A 316 27.17 -1.41 18.09
N ASN A 317 26.61 -2.62 17.90
CA ASN A 317 27.34 -3.78 17.44
C ASN A 317 27.52 -3.76 15.91
N PHE A 318 26.54 -3.22 15.18
CA PHE A 318 26.67 -2.97 13.76
C PHE A 318 27.76 -1.93 13.47
N ASP A 319 27.80 -0.84 14.23
CA ASP A 319 28.84 0.17 14.12
C ASP A 319 30.23 -0.40 14.46
N PHE A 320 30.33 -1.34 15.40
CA PHE A 320 31.57 -2.00 15.74
C PHE A 320 32.11 -2.82 14.55
N ILE A 321 31.30 -3.70 13.96
CA ILE A 321 31.71 -4.54 12.82
C ILE A 321 31.94 -3.71 11.55
N SER A 322 31.15 -2.67 11.32
CA SER A 322 31.30 -1.81 10.15
C SER A 322 32.58 -0.96 10.19
N ASN A 323 33.19 -0.80 11.37
CA ASN A 323 34.46 -0.10 11.56
C ASN A 323 35.69 -0.99 11.29
N GLU A 324 35.50 -2.30 11.08
CA GLU A 324 36.61 -3.24 10.89
C GLU A 324 37.23 -3.09 9.49
N PRO A 325 38.54 -2.72 9.41
CA PRO A 325 39.20 -2.46 8.13
C PRO A 325 39.21 -3.69 7.19
N SER A 326 39.34 -4.91 7.75
CA SER A 326 39.37 -6.15 6.98
C SER A 326 38.05 -6.41 6.23
N LEU A 327 36.95 -5.82 6.68
CA LEU A 327 35.61 -5.98 6.12
C LEU A 327 35.12 -4.79 5.30
N LYS A 328 35.96 -3.76 5.07
CA LYS A 328 35.53 -2.50 4.43
C LYS A 328 34.96 -2.68 3.03
N ASN A 329 35.37 -3.71 2.30
CA ASN A 329 34.93 -3.96 0.93
C ASN A 329 33.66 -4.83 0.86
N ILE A 330 33.23 -5.45 1.94
CA ILE A 330 32.03 -6.29 2.01
C ILE A 330 30.84 -5.39 2.26
N PRO A 331 29.78 -5.45 1.42
CA PRO A 331 28.52 -4.77 1.69
C PRO A 331 27.89 -5.26 3.00
N LYS A 332 27.44 -4.32 3.84
CA LYS A 332 26.83 -4.61 5.15
C LYS A 332 25.49 -3.93 5.24
N ILE A 333 24.45 -4.68 5.57
CA ILE A 333 23.10 -4.15 5.74
C ILE A 333 22.75 -4.05 7.23
N ALA A 334 22.43 -2.83 7.70
CA ALA A 334 21.80 -2.60 8.99
C ALA A 334 20.30 -2.87 8.89
N PRO A 335 19.77 -3.95 9.52
CA PRO A 335 18.45 -4.45 9.13
C PRO A 335 17.27 -3.79 9.85
N LEU A 336 17.41 -3.39 11.12
CA LEU A 336 16.28 -2.96 11.96
C LEU A 336 16.40 -1.56 12.55
N SER A 337 17.52 -0.89 12.39
CA SER A 337 17.72 0.43 13.05
C SER A 337 17.11 1.56 12.24
N SER A 338 16.18 2.31 12.85
CA SER A 338 15.75 3.63 12.39
C SER A 338 16.71 4.75 12.85
N ARG A 339 17.54 4.48 13.86
CA ARG A 339 18.64 5.39 14.24
C ARG A 339 19.73 5.28 13.19
N SER A 340 20.27 6.42 12.76
CA SER A 340 21.35 6.40 11.78
C SER A 340 22.54 5.60 12.32
N VAL A 341 22.97 4.63 11.54
CA VAL A 341 24.25 3.97 11.72
C VAL A 341 25.37 4.90 11.24
N LYS A 342 26.60 4.70 11.70
CA LYS A 342 27.73 5.49 11.21
C LYS A 342 27.97 5.20 9.73
N PHE A 343 27.92 6.26 8.93
CA PHE A 343 28.11 6.17 7.48
C PHE A 343 29.56 5.84 7.14
N ARG A 344 29.76 4.63 6.65
CA ARG A 344 31.04 4.10 6.21
C ARG A 344 30.87 3.41 4.86
N LYS A 345 31.97 3.23 4.16
CA LYS A 345 32.00 2.54 2.88
C LYS A 345 31.26 1.20 2.93
N ASN A 346 30.41 0.96 1.93
CA ASN A 346 29.61 -0.26 1.77
C ASN A 346 28.68 -0.56 2.94
N VAL A 347 28.27 0.45 3.71
CA VAL A 347 27.21 0.34 4.70
C VAL A 347 25.87 0.73 4.07
N PHE A 348 24.89 -0.16 4.17
CA PHE A 348 23.54 0.02 3.70
C PHE A 348 22.59 0.07 4.91
N GLN A 349 21.94 1.20 5.11
CA GLN A 349 20.87 1.33 6.10
C GLN A 349 19.54 0.99 5.43
N SER A 350 18.93 -0.14 5.79
CA SER A 350 17.70 -0.63 5.13
C SER A 350 16.43 0.05 5.64
N VAL A 351 16.48 0.71 6.79
CA VAL A 351 15.37 1.47 7.36
C VAL A 351 15.50 2.93 6.96
N THR A 352 14.43 3.49 6.41
CA THR A 352 14.33 4.91 6.06
C THR A 352 14.44 5.78 7.30
N SER A 353 15.10 6.94 7.20
CA SER A 353 15.31 7.82 8.34
C SER A 353 14.02 8.55 8.76
N GLU A 354 13.95 9.01 10.02
CA GLU A 354 12.85 9.84 10.51
C GLU A 354 12.69 11.12 9.68
N ASN A 355 13.78 11.75 9.31
CA ASN A 355 13.74 12.96 8.49
C ASN A 355 13.17 12.69 7.10
N ASP A 356 13.46 11.54 6.49
CA ASP A 356 12.89 11.17 5.20
C ASP A 356 11.38 10.91 5.30
N TYR A 357 10.90 10.34 6.42
CA TYR A 357 9.46 10.20 6.66
C TYR A 357 8.78 11.56 6.82
N ARG A 358 9.38 12.48 7.60
CA ARG A 358 8.86 13.83 7.80
C ARG A 358 8.81 14.61 6.49
N ASN A 359 9.89 14.59 5.72
CA ASN A 359 9.95 15.25 4.42
C ASN A 359 8.86 14.76 3.48
N LYS A 360 8.63 13.44 3.45
CA LYS A 360 7.56 12.86 2.64
C LYS A 360 6.18 13.33 3.07
N MET A 361 5.95 13.42 4.38
CA MET A 361 4.69 13.97 4.89
C MET A 361 4.55 15.46 4.61
N TYR A 362 5.61 16.24 4.70
CA TYR A 362 5.56 17.67 4.34
C TYR A 362 5.15 17.83 2.87
N GLU A 363 5.81 17.12 1.94
CA GLU A 363 5.43 17.12 0.52
C GLU A 363 3.96 16.76 0.33
N TYR A 364 3.51 15.69 0.98
CA TYR A 364 2.12 15.24 0.91
C TYR A 364 1.13 16.29 1.45
N LEU A 365 1.40 16.84 2.64
CA LEU A 365 0.55 17.86 3.25
C LEU A 365 0.47 19.15 2.41
N GLU A 366 1.60 19.62 1.85
CA GLU A 366 1.64 20.77 0.96
C GLU A 366 0.81 20.57 -0.32
N THR A 367 0.63 19.34 -0.78
CA THR A 367 -0.24 19.04 -1.93
C THR A 367 -1.72 18.91 -1.58
N LYS A 368 -2.05 18.62 -0.32
CA LYS A 368 -3.41 18.28 0.13
C LYS A 368 -4.07 19.36 0.97
N LEU A 369 -3.28 20.21 1.63
CA LEU A 369 -3.78 21.23 2.54
C LEU A 369 -3.64 22.62 1.92
N ASP A 370 -4.68 23.43 2.10
CA ASP A 370 -4.73 24.83 1.66
C ASP A 370 -5.49 25.72 2.65
N SER A 371 -5.55 27.01 2.40
CA SER A 371 -6.18 28.00 3.28
C SER A 371 -7.70 27.94 3.35
N THR A 372 -8.36 27.07 2.57
CA THR A 372 -9.81 26.85 2.65
C THR A 372 -10.20 25.88 3.76
N GLN A 373 -9.22 25.22 4.36
CA GLN A 373 -9.39 24.23 5.40
C GLN A 373 -8.96 24.79 6.76
N ASN A 374 -9.58 24.31 7.82
CA ASN A 374 -9.15 24.61 9.18
C ASN A 374 -7.98 23.71 9.57
N ILE A 375 -6.78 24.25 9.63
CA ILE A 375 -5.57 23.49 9.97
C ILE A 375 -5.20 23.74 11.44
N ILE A 376 -5.04 22.67 12.20
CA ILE A 376 -4.68 22.70 13.62
C ILE A 376 -3.38 21.90 13.80
N ILE A 377 -2.35 22.52 14.35
CA ILE A 377 -1.08 21.89 14.70
C ILE A 377 -1.07 21.67 16.22
N VAL A 378 -1.00 20.42 16.63
CA VAL A 378 -0.88 20.01 18.05
C VAL A 378 0.54 19.49 18.25
N ALA A 379 1.33 20.20 19.04
CA ALA A 379 2.72 19.79 19.30
C ALA A 379 3.09 19.99 20.78
N ASP A 380 3.75 19.02 21.37
CA ASP A 380 4.32 19.15 22.70
C ASP A 380 5.64 19.98 22.68
N HIS A 381 6.14 20.32 23.87
CA HIS A 381 7.35 21.14 24.01
C HIS A 381 8.63 20.49 23.43
N LEU A 382 8.66 19.14 23.29
CA LEU A 382 9.79 18.42 22.72
C LEU A 382 9.81 18.52 21.18
N ASN A 383 8.65 18.80 20.58
CA ASN A 383 8.46 18.91 19.14
C ASN A 383 8.34 20.36 18.65
N HIS A 384 8.82 21.34 19.42
CA HIS A 384 8.75 22.76 19.06
C HIS A 384 9.42 23.09 17.71
N ARG A 385 10.52 22.41 17.36
CA ARG A 385 11.17 22.57 16.05
C ARG A 385 10.22 22.16 14.91
N ILE A 386 9.54 21.02 15.06
CA ILE A 386 8.60 20.49 14.05
C ILE A 386 7.37 21.39 13.96
N GLU A 387 6.85 21.88 15.10
CA GLU A 387 5.76 22.86 15.10
C GLU A 387 6.14 24.09 14.27
N LYS A 388 7.36 24.63 14.45
CA LYS A 388 7.82 25.78 13.68
C LYS A 388 7.93 25.46 12.19
N GLU A 389 8.52 24.34 11.82
CA GLU A 389 8.62 23.90 10.42
C GLU A 389 7.25 23.76 9.75
N LEU A 390 6.24 23.26 10.48
CA LEU A 390 4.84 23.18 10.01
C LEU A 390 4.20 24.57 9.91
N GLN A 391 4.43 25.45 10.89
CA GLN A 391 3.89 26.81 10.87
C GLN A 391 4.48 27.65 9.72
N ASP A 392 5.75 27.44 9.37
CA ASP A 392 6.38 28.10 8.23
C ASP A 392 5.74 27.67 6.89
N ARG A 393 5.25 26.41 6.81
CA ARG A 393 4.51 25.89 5.64
C ARG A 393 3.04 26.27 5.63
N PHE A 394 2.41 26.32 6.79
CA PHE A 394 1.00 26.64 6.97
C PHE A 394 0.83 27.83 7.93
N PRO A 395 1.14 29.07 7.48
CA PRO A 395 1.13 30.26 8.36
C PRO A 395 -0.23 30.55 9.01
N TRP A 396 -1.32 30.10 8.37
CA TRP A 396 -2.69 30.27 8.87
C TRP A 396 -3.12 29.19 9.87
N ALA A 397 -2.30 28.15 10.10
CA ALA A 397 -2.67 27.07 11.00
C ALA A 397 -2.75 27.53 12.46
N ILE A 398 -3.76 27.04 13.16
CA ILE A 398 -3.95 27.28 14.59
C ILE A 398 -3.04 26.33 15.38
N LYS A 399 -2.43 26.83 16.46
CA LYS A 399 -1.53 26.02 17.29
C LYS A 399 -2.16 25.66 18.62
N ILE A 400 -2.07 24.39 18.97
CA ILE A 400 -2.35 23.90 20.33
C ILE A 400 -1.03 23.44 20.94
N ARG A 401 -0.65 24.08 22.05
CA ARG A 401 0.49 23.68 22.88
C ARG A 401 -0.05 23.18 24.21
N PRO A 402 -0.12 21.86 24.41
CA PRO A 402 -0.53 21.32 25.69
C PRO A 402 0.40 21.81 26.80
N GLU A 403 -0.16 22.26 27.91
CA GLU A 403 0.63 22.67 29.08
C GLU A 403 1.45 21.51 29.65
N LYS A 404 0.89 20.31 29.55
CA LYS A 404 1.52 19.04 29.90
C LYS A 404 1.54 18.11 28.69
N THR A 405 2.45 17.14 28.68
CA THR A 405 2.61 16.17 27.59
C THR A 405 1.61 15.01 27.67
N ASP A 406 0.53 15.13 28.40
CA ASP A 406 -0.37 14.05 28.73
C ASP A 406 -1.82 14.25 28.24
N TYR A 407 -2.32 15.48 28.07
CA TYR A 407 -3.68 15.68 27.58
C TYR A 407 -3.95 17.03 26.91
N ILE A 408 -5.05 17.09 26.16
CA ILE A 408 -5.61 18.31 25.58
C ILE A 408 -6.97 18.58 26.26
N ILE A 409 -7.24 19.85 26.53
CA ILE A 409 -8.51 20.29 27.15
C ILE A 409 -9.65 20.14 26.12
N PRO A 410 -10.74 19.41 26.43
CA PRO A 410 -11.84 19.17 25.49
C PRO A 410 -12.50 20.44 24.98
N GLU A 411 -12.74 21.42 25.86
CA GLU A 411 -13.37 22.70 25.54
C GLU A 411 -12.53 23.52 24.54
N LEU A 412 -11.20 23.40 24.62
CA LEU A 412 -10.29 24.00 23.65
C LEU A 412 -10.46 23.35 22.27
N VAL A 413 -10.52 22.03 22.21
CA VAL A 413 -10.73 21.29 20.95
C VAL A 413 -12.05 21.70 20.32
N ASP A 414 -13.15 21.72 21.10
CA ASP A 414 -14.47 22.13 20.61
C ASP A 414 -14.48 23.56 20.06
N SER A 415 -13.81 24.50 20.74
CA SER A 415 -13.75 25.91 20.33
C SER A 415 -12.96 26.17 19.04
N LEU A 416 -12.06 25.26 18.65
CA LEU A 416 -11.17 25.43 17.50
C LEU A 416 -11.65 24.69 16.25
N LEU A 417 -12.51 23.68 16.39
CA LEU A 417 -13.07 22.95 15.28
C LEU A 417 -14.25 23.74 14.66
N ILE A 418 -14.27 23.78 13.35
CA ILE A 418 -15.26 24.55 12.58
C ILE A 418 -16.22 23.59 11.89
N ASP A 419 -17.52 23.83 12.01
CA ASP A 419 -18.54 23.08 11.27
C ASP A 419 -18.53 23.46 9.80
N SER A 420 -18.94 22.54 8.94
CA SER A 420 -19.11 22.74 7.50
C SER A 420 -17.84 22.97 6.67
N ILE A 421 -16.66 22.96 7.29
CA ILE A 421 -15.38 22.95 6.59
C ILE A 421 -14.50 21.80 7.11
N PRO A 422 -13.59 21.23 6.28
CA PRO A 422 -12.71 20.17 6.74
C PRO A 422 -11.72 20.66 7.79
N ASN A 423 -11.67 19.96 8.93
CA ASN A 423 -10.69 20.20 9.99
C ASN A 423 -9.51 19.23 9.82
N LYS A 424 -8.32 19.74 9.63
CA LYS A 424 -7.09 18.97 9.39
C LYS A 424 -6.15 19.15 10.56
N VAL A 425 -5.96 18.08 11.35
CA VAL A 425 -5.19 18.09 12.58
C VAL A 425 -3.84 17.41 12.33
N ILE A 426 -2.74 18.10 12.61
CA ILE A 426 -1.37 17.56 12.55
C ILE A 426 -0.87 17.39 13.99
N LEU A 427 -0.73 16.14 14.43
CA LEU A 427 -0.34 15.78 15.81
C LEU A 427 1.14 15.38 15.86
N GLU A 428 1.95 16.19 16.55
CA GLU A 428 3.39 15.99 16.69
C GLU A 428 3.78 15.75 18.15
N THR A 429 3.76 14.49 18.52
CA THR A 429 4.21 14.02 19.84
C THR A 429 4.63 12.56 19.82
N GLN A 430 5.49 12.17 20.73
CA GLN A 430 5.85 10.78 21.01
C GLN A 430 5.32 10.31 22.38
N SER A 431 4.60 11.19 23.10
CA SER A 431 3.93 10.86 24.36
C SER A 431 2.66 10.10 24.12
N PHE A 432 2.60 8.83 24.52
CA PHE A 432 1.38 8.03 24.38
C PHE A 432 0.16 8.63 25.08
N PRO A 433 0.25 9.16 26.34
CA PRO A 433 -0.88 9.83 26.97
C PRO A 433 -1.45 10.98 26.13
N LEU A 434 -0.58 11.83 25.54
CA LEU A 434 -1.02 12.93 24.69
C LEU A 434 -1.63 12.43 23.38
N ILE A 435 -1.04 11.39 22.76
CA ILE A 435 -1.61 10.74 21.57
C ILE A 435 -3.01 10.23 21.86
N ALA A 436 -3.19 9.49 22.97
CA ALA A 436 -4.47 8.91 23.35
C ALA A 436 -5.52 10.00 23.65
N SER A 437 -5.12 11.06 24.38
CA SER A 437 -5.98 12.21 24.67
C SER A 437 -6.41 12.92 23.40
N ALA A 438 -5.48 13.27 22.51
CA ALA A 438 -5.76 13.95 21.25
C ALA A 438 -6.70 13.13 20.36
N ILE A 439 -6.38 11.86 20.13
CA ILE A 439 -7.21 10.95 19.33
C ILE A 439 -8.61 10.83 19.91
N SER A 440 -8.75 10.68 21.23
CA SER A 440 -10.04 10.59 21.89
C SER A 440 -10.87 11.87 21.71
N GLN A 441 -10.27 13.05 21.95
CA GLN A 441 -10.95 14.34 21.85
C GLN A 441 -11.37 14.66 20.41
N PHE A 442 -10.46 14.51 19.45
CA PHE A 442 -10.79 14.76 18.06
C PHE A 442 -11.80 13.76 17.50
N ASN A 443 -11.75 12.49 17.91
CA ASN A 443 -12.76 11.51 17.52
C ASN A 443 -14.13 11.79 18.13
N ALA A 444 -14.19 12.27 19.37
CA ALA A 444 -15.46 12.63 20.02
C ALA A 444 -16.14 13.82 19.28
N GLN A 445 -15.36 14.73 18.72
CA GLN A 445 -15.82 15.89 17.97
C GLN A 445 -16.02 15.61 16.47
N ASN A 446 -15.58 14.46 15.96
CA ASN A 446 -15.76 14.07 14.56
C ASN A 446 -17.20 13.65 14.31
N THR A 447 -17.99 14.52 13.73
CA THR A 447 -19.41 14.33 13.47
C THR A 447 -19.72 14.46 11.98
N ARG A 448 -20.97 14.29 11.59
CA ARG A 448 -21.39 14.42 10.20
C ARG A 448 -21.18 15.85 9.66
N ASP A 449 -21.33 16.85 10.51
CA ASP A 449 -21.26 18.27 10.14
C ASP A 449 -19.87 18.87 10.42
N ARG A 450 -19.02 18.11 11.12
CA ARG A 450 -17.66 18.48 11.54
C ARG A 450 -16.69 17.35 11.16
N ASP A 451 -16.18 17.39 9.94
CA ASP A 451 -15.20 16.41 9.43
C ASP A 451 -13.82 16.68 10.02
N VAL A 452 -13.23 15.69 10.70
CA VAL A 452 -11.90 15.78 11.29
C VAL A 452 -10.99 14.70 10.74
N GLN A 453 -9.88 15.11 10.13
CA GLN A 453 -8.83 14.20 9.67
C GLN A 453 -7.53 14.42 10.43
N LEU A 454 -6.88 13.33 10.84
CA LEU A 454 -5.66 13.34 11.64
C LEU A 454 -4.42 12.97 10.81
N PHE A 455 -3.33 13.71 11.03
CA PHE A 455 -2.03 13.47 10.41
C PHE A 455 -0.93 13.47 11.46
N THR A 456 0.20 12.83 11.16
CA THR A 456 1.48 13.07 11.84
C THR A 456 2.61 13.03 10.81
N THR A 457 3.64 13.84 11.01
CA THR A 457 4.80 13.79 10.12
C THR A 457 5.73 12.62 10.44
N TYR A 458 5.66 12.11 11.68
CA TYR A 458 6.40 10.92 12.09
C TYR A 458 5.62 10.05 13.07
N ARG A 459 5.24 8.87 12.61
CA ARG A 459 4.55 7.87 13.43
C ARG A 459 5.55 7.09 14.28
N SER A 460 5.68 7.46 15.55
CA SER A 460 6.52 6.74 16.51
C SER A 460 5.89 5.41 16.97
N ASN A 461 6.67 4.57 17.67
CA ASN A 461 6.16 3.32 18.27
C ASN A 461 5.07 3.55 19.33
N ALA A 462 4.88 4.78 19.82
CA ALA A 462 3.79 5.09 20.74
C ALA A 462 2.39 4.87 20.14
N TYR A 463 2.29 4.92 18.81
CA TYR A 463 1.06 4.60 18.08
C TYR A 463 0.81 3.09 17.93
N ASP A 464 1.74 2.21 18.32
CA ASP A 464 1.58 0.75 18.32
C ASP A 464 0.94 0.22 19.61
N ASN A 465 0.49 1.11 20.49
CA ASN A 465 -0.13 0.73 21.75
C ASN A 465 -1.52 0.11 21.51
N ASP A 466 -1.77 -1.05 22.13
CA ASP A 466 -3.03 -1.81 21.98
C ASP A 466 -4.28 -1.04 22.44
N ASN A 467 -4.11 0.02 23.24
CA ASN A 467 -5.21 0.89 23.66
C ASN A 467 -5.67 1.87 22.56
N LEU A 468 -4.95 1.98 21.45
CA LEU A 468 -5.37 2.78 20.31
C LEU A 468 -6.23 1.94 19.35
N SER A 469 -7.52 2.19 19.34
CA SER A 469 -8.47 1.47 18.49
C SER A 469 -8.23 1.81 17.00
N ARG A 470 -8.01 0.79 16.17
CA ARG A 470 -7.94 0.95 14.70
C ARG A 470 -9.19 1.62 14.13
N LYS A 471 -10.37 1.30 14.69
CA LYS A 471 -11.64 1.90 14.27
C LYS A 471 -11.66 3.41 14.50
N VAL A 472 -11.12 3.87 15.64
CA VAL A 472 -11.02 5.30 15.95
C VAL A 472 -10.05 6.01 15.03
N LEU A 473 -8.88 5.41 14.80
CA LEU A 473 -7.90 5.93 13.84
C LEU A 473 -8.46 5.96 12.41
N GLY A 474 -9.25 4.95 12.02
CA GLY A 474 -9.94 4.90 10.73
C GLY A 474 -11.05 5.95 10.61
N GLY A 475 -11.78 6.22 11.68
CA GLY A 475 -12.78 7.31 11.72
C GLY A 475 -12.16 8.70 11.54
N LEU A 476 -10.92 8.88 12.00
CA LEU A 476 -10.14 10.11 11.81
C LEU A 476 -9.28 10.09 10.54
N HIS A 477 -9.37 9.08 9.70
CA HIS A 477 -8.52 8.91 8.51
C HIS A 477 -7.04 9.20 8.79
N PHE A 478 -6.52 8.63 9.91
CA PHE A 478 -5.17 8.89 10.39
C PHE A 478 -4.13 8.56 9.32
N THR A 479 -3.40 9.58 8.87
CA THR A 479 -2.48 9.50 7.73
C THR A 479 -1.04 9.82 8.16
N TYR A 480 -0.09 9.00 7.70
CA TYR A 480 1.33 9.11 8.06
C TYR A 480 2.23 8.46 7.02
N SER A 481 3.53 8.80 7.06
CA SER A 481 4.55 8.14 6.26
C SER A 481 5.16 6.94 6.99
N ALA A 482 5.43 5.85 6.25
CA ALA A 482 6.02 4.62 6.78
C ALA A 482 6.93 3.94 5.77
N GLY A 483 7.93 3.19 6.25
CA GLY A 483 8.84 2.39 5.39
C GLY A 483 8.32 0.99 5.09
N SER A 484 7.24 0.57 5.77
CA SER A 484 6.63 -0.74 5.57
C SER A 484 5.13 -0.67 5.79
N LYS A 485 4.40 -1.50 5.05
CA LYS A 485 2.97 -1.73 5.25
C LYS A 485 2.73 -2.81 6.29
N PRO A 486 1.67 -2.74 7.09
CA PRO A 486 1.21 -3.87 7.87
C PRO A 486 0.90 -5.08 6.98
N LEU A 487 1.19 -6.27 7.47
CA LEU A 487 0.84 -7.51 6.78
C LEU A 487 -0.53 -8.01 7.27
N ASP A 488 -1.55 -7.18 7.08
CA ASP A 488 -2.94 -7.50 7.44
C ASP A 488 -3.59 -8.30 6.29
N ARG A 489 -3.18 -9.57 6.14
CA ARG A 489 -3.69 -10.47 5.12
C ARG A 489 -4.26 -11.74 5.75
N PRO A 490 -5.30 -12.35 5.13
CA PRO A 490 -5.86 -13.60 5.64
C PRO A 490 -4.84 -14.74 5.55
N ILE A 491 -5.08 -15.80 6.32
CA ILE A 491 -4.19 -16.97 6.35
C ILE A 491 -4.14 -17.71 5.01
N GLU A 492 -5.14 -17.50 4.15
CA GLU A 492 -5.24 -18.03 2.80
C GLU A 492 -4.34 -17.29 1.78
N ASP A 493 -3.83 -16.11 2.13
CA ASP A 493 -2.85 -15.40 1.29
C ASP A 493 -1.67 -16.34 0.98
N PRO A 494 -1.25 -16.46 -0.28
CA PRO A 494 -0.22 -17.43 -0.67
C PRO A 494 1.08 -17.29 0.12
N PHE A 495 1.52 -16.06 0.40
CA PHE A 495 2.75 -15.83 1.17
C PHE A 495 2.59 -16.30 2.63
N ILE A 496 1.47 -15.92 3.27
CA ILE A 496 1.17 -16.33 4.66
C ILE A 496 1.05 -17.85 4.74
N LYS A 497 0.29 -18.47 3.84
CA LYS A 497 0.06 -19.90 3.79
C LYS A 497 1.36 -20.69 3.62
N ASP A 498 2.21 -20.28 2.67
CA ASP A 498 3.50 -20.95 2.44
C ASP A 498 4.41 -20.81 3.66
N TYR A 499 4.42 -19.63 4.28
CA TYR A 499 5.19 -19.41 5.50
C TYR A 499 4.69 -20.27 6.68
N VAL A 500 3.36 -20.34 6.90
CA VAL A 500 2.75 -21.19 7.94
C VAL A 500 3.05 -22.66 7.70
N ASN A 501 2.96 -23.14 6.46
CA ASN A 501 3.32 -24.52 6.12
C ASN A 501 4.78 -24.83 6.45
N ARG A 502 5.68 -23.87 6.32
CA ARG A 502 7.12 -24.04 6.57
C ARG A 502 7.50 -23.93 8.04
N PHE A 503 6.89 -22.99 8.79
CA PHE A 503 7.32 -22.62 10.15
C PHE A 503 6.24 -22.85 11.23
N GLY A 504 5.04 -23.29 10.87
CA GLY A 504 3.98 -23.64 11.81
C GLY A 504 3.25 -22.46 12.46
N LYS A 505 3.61 -21.22 12.11
CA LYS A 505 2.97 -19.98 12.62
C LYS A 505 2.97 -18.91 11.54
N PRO A 506 2.03 -17.94 11.55
CA PRO A 506 2.08 -16.81 10.64
C PRO A 506 3.32 -15.94 10.89
N PRO A 507 3.85 -15.29 9.84
CA PRO A 507 4.99 -14.39 9.98
C PRO A 507 4.60 -13.13 10.76
N ASN A 508 5.44 -12.72 11.68
CA ASN A 508 5.35 -11.41 12.32
C ASN A 508 6.18 -10.36 11.54
N LYS A 509 6.18 -9.12 12.02
CA LYS A 509 6.89 -8.02 11.36
C LYS A 509 8.40 -8.25 11.23
N GLU A 510 9.03 -8.93 12.19
CA GLU A 510 10.45 -9.25 12.17
C GLU A 510 10.77 -10.30 11.11
N ALA A 511 9.93 -11.33 10.98
CA ALA A 511 10.07 -12.34 9.95
C ALA A 511 9.88 -11.77 8.54
N VAL A 512 8.84 -10.96 8.33
CA VAL A 512 8.62 -10.30 7.04
C VAL A 512 9.78 -9.35 6.72
N ARG A 513 10.30 -8.63 7.70
CA ARG A 513 11.45 -7.76 7.52
C ARG A 513 12.71 -8.53 7.12
N GLY A 514 12.97 -9.67 7.76
CA GLY A 514 14.06 -10.59 7.40
C GLY A 514 13.94 -11.09 5.97
N TYR A 515 12.71 -11.47 5.58
CA TYR A 515 12.40 -11.89 4.22
C TYR A 515 12.65 -10.77 3.19
N ASP A 516 12.02 -9.61 3.38
CA ASP A 516 12.08 -8.51 2.42
C ASP A 516 13.51 -8.02 2.19
N ILE A 517 14.28 -7.78 3.28
CA ILE A 517 15.67 -7.31 3.19
C ILE A 517 16.56 -8.33 2.49
N THR A 518 16.43 -9.59 2.87
CA THR A 518 17.31 -10.65 2.34
C THR A 518 16.99 -10.91 0.87
N LEU A 519 15.71 -10.98 0.51
CA LEU A 519 15.30 -11.18 -0.86
C LEU A 519 15.73 -10.02 -1.76
N ASP A 520 15.50 -8.77 -1.31
CA ASP A 520 15.94 -7.58 -2.05
C ASP A 520 17.45 -7.60 -2.30
N ALA A 521 18.25 -7.81 -1.26
CA ALA A 521 19.70 -7.75 -1.36
C ALA A 521 20.27 -8.88 -2.23
N VAL A 522 19.77 -10.10 -2.07
CA VAL A 522 20.16 -11.26 -2.88
C VAL A 522 19.83 -11.04 -4.35
N LEU A 523 18.62 -10.60 -4.65
CA LEU A 523 18.21 -10.34 -6.03
C LEU A 523 18.99 -9.18 -6.65
N ARG A 524 19.21 -8.10 -5.90
CA ARG A 524 20.04 -6.97 -6.38
C ARG A 524 21.44 -7.41 -6.76
N ILE A 525 22.10 -8.20 -5.90
CA ILE A 525 23.44 -8.70 -6.20
C ILE A 525 23.40 -9.68 -7.39
N SER A 526 22.39 -10.55 -7.44
CA SER A 526 22.27 -11.53 -8.53
C SER A 526 22.02 -10.88 -9.88
N VAL A 527 21.28 -9.78 -9.95
CA VAL A 527 21.00 -9.04 -11.17
C VAL A 527 22.17 -8.13 -11.59
N SER A 528 22.88 -7.50 -10.63
CA SER A 528 23.90 -6.47 -10.89
C SER A 528 25.33 -6.88 -10.52
N LYS A 529 25.56 -8.14 -10.16
CA LYS A 529 26.84 -8.72 -9.68
C LYS A 529 27.29 -8.25 -8.30
N ASN A 530 26.93 -7.06 -7.88
CA ASN A 530 27.18 -6.55 -6.52
C ASN A 530 26.10 -5.51 -6.12
N LEU A 531 26.00 -5.24 -4.82
CA LEU A 531 24.94 -4.39 -4.28
C LEU A 531 25.09 -2.91 -4.70
N LYS A 532 26.32 -2.41 -4.86
CA LYS A 532 26.57 -1.02 -5.29
C LYS A 532 26.09 -0.77 -6.72
N ASN A 533 26.35 -1.70 -7.64
CA ASN A 533 25.90 -1.58 -9.03
C ASN A 533 24.37 -1.66 -9.18
N SER A 534 23.65 -2.09 -8.16
CA SER A 534 22.20 -2.22 -8.18
C SER A 534 21.44 -0.92 -7.87
N LEU A 535 22.15 0.17 -7.54
CA LEU A 535 21.51 1.43 -7.16
C LEU A 535 20.68 2.04 -8.28
N ASP A 536 21.09 1.81 -9.54
CA ASP A 536 20.41 2.31 -10.73
C ASP A 536 19.20 1.46 -11.13
N LEU A 537 18.95 0.33 -10.46
CA LEU A 537 17.80 -0.54 -10.75
C LEU A 537 16.45 0.07 -10.37
N GLY A 538 16.44 1.11 -9.54
CA GLY A 538 15.20 1.75 -9.09
C GLY A 538 14.62 1.17 -7.80
N GLU A 539 13.35 1.53 -7.51
CA GLU A 539 12.61 1.10 -6.32
C GLU A 539 12.11 -0.33 -6.47
N THR A 540 12.31 -1.14 -5.43
CA THR A 540 11.74 -2.48 -5.30
C THR A 540 10.69 -2.51 -4.19
N GLN A 541 9.70 -3.38 -4.33
CA GLN A 541 8.67 -3.60 -3.32
C GLN A 541 8.46 -5.09 -3.12
N TYR A 542 8.41 -5.50 -1.85
CA TYR A 542 8.15 -6.88 -1.46
C TYR A 542 6.87 -6.97 -0.62
N GLU A 543 6.81 -7.91 0.32
CA GLU A 543 5.58 -8.20 1.07
C GLU A 543 5.11 -7.02 1.93
N SER A 544 6.05 -6.33 2.56
CA SER A 544 5.78 -5.19 3.44
C SER A 544 6.61 -3.95 3.08
N SER A 545 7.85 -4.14 2.66
CA SER A 545 8.85 -3.07 2.58
C SER A 545 9.14 -2.61 1.15
N ARG A 546 9.57 -1.35 1.02
CA ARG A 546 10.16 -0.76 -0.18
C ARG A 546 11.64 -0.48 0.02
N PHE A 547 12.42 -0.67 -1.03
CA PHE A 547 13.84 -0.36 -1.02
C PHE A 547 14.21 0.51 -2.22
N LEU A 548 14.68 1.69 -1.92
CA LEU A 548 15.26 2.64 -2.86
C LEU A 548 16.55 3.19 -2.23
N TYR A 549 17.65 2.49 -2.44
CA TYR A 549 18.93 2.93 -1.87
C TYR A 549 19.49 4.12 -2.64
N ARG A 550 19.90 5.15 -1.92
CA ARG A 550 20.61 6.32 -2.45
C ARG A 550 21.93 6.48 -1.74
N GLU A 551 22.93 6.90 -2.48
CA GLU A 551 24.24 7.19 -1.94
C GLU A 551 24.17 8.38 -0.98
N ASN A 552 24.84 8.24 0.13
CA ASN A 552 25.06 9.27 1.14
C ASN A 552 26.57 9.54 1.27
N SER A 553 27.01 10.24 2.32
CA SER A 553 28.42 10.48 2.58
C SER A 553 29.22 9.18 2.73
N ASN A 554 30.51 9.21 2.39
CA ASN A 554 31.46 8.11 2.58
C ASN A 554 31.13 6.78 1.87
N GLU A 555 30.56 6.83 0.68
CA GLU A 555 30.13 5.63 -0.05
C GLU A 555 29.21 4.71 0.79
N SER A 556 28.37 5.31 1.61
CA SER A 556 27.30 4.64 2.35
C SER A 556 25.96 4.86 1.65
N PHE A 557 24.97 4.03 1.98
CA PHE A 557 23.70 4.04 1.28
C PHE A 557 22.55 3.99 2.28
N ILE A 558 21.52 4.81 2.02
CA ILE A 558 20.31 4.88 2.84
C ILE A 558 19.12 4.50 2.00
N ASN A 559 18.24 3.67 2.56
CA ASN A 559 16.95 3.40 1.96
C ASN A 559 16.04 4.63 2.06
N GLN A 560 15.48 5.05 0.93
CA GLN A 560 14.49 6.12 0.83
C GLN A 560 13.10 5.61 0.42
N GLY A 561 12.92 4.29 0.29
CA GLY A 561 11.63 3.68 0.01
C GLY A 561 10.64 3.95 1.14
N LYS A 562 9.45 4.47 0.81
CA LYS A 562 8.42 4.87 1.78
C LYS A 562 7.03 4.90 1.17
N TYR A 563 6.04 4.85 2.05
CA TYR A 563 4.61 4.89 1.75
C TYR A 563 3.97 6.11 2.41
N ILE A 564 2.86 6.58 1.88
CA ILE A 564 1.85 7.29 2.66
C ILE A 564 0.74 6.30 2.96
N LEU A 565 0.52 6.06 4.25
CA LEU A 565 -0.49 5.14 4.74
C LEU A 565 -1.62 5.90 5.45
N GLN A 566 -2.84 5.41 5.29
CA GLN A 566 -4.02 5.97 5.95
C GLN A 566 -4.83 4.84 6.58
N HIS A 567 -5.29 5.07 7.80
CA HIS A 567 -6.32 4.23 8.39
C HIS A 567 -7.67 4.56 7.74
N ASP A 568 -8.36 3.53 7.25
CA ASP A 568 -9.71 3.61 6.69
C ASP A 568 -10.57 2.49 7.30
N GLY A 569 -11.46 2.86 8.20
CA GLY A 569 -12.19 1.89 9.02
C GLY A 569 -11.24 1.03 9.87
N TYR A 570 -11.17 -0.25 9.58
CA TYR A 570 -10.25 -1.19 10.25
C TYR A 570 -8.98 -1.49 9.44
N GLU A 571 -8.93 -1.03 8.19
CA GLU A 571 -7.84 -1.29 7.26
C GLU A 571 -6.80 -0.17 7.28
N ILE A 572 -5.59 -0.50 6.83
CA ILE A 572 -4.55 0.49 6.55
C ILE A 572 -4.25 0.41 5.06
N ILE A 573 -4.59 1.46 4.36
CA ILE A 573 -4.46 1.56 2.91
C ILE A 573 -3.28 2.45 2.52
N GLU A 574 -2.71 2.21 1.35
CA GLU A 574 -1.73 3.12 0.76
C GLU A 574 -2.45 4.23 0.00
N ILE A 575 -2.18 5.47 0.37
CA ILE A 575 -2.60 6.63 -0.39
C ILE A 575 -1.62 6.83 -1.54
N LYS A 576 -2.14 6.80 -2.75
CA LYS A 576 -1.37 7.07 -3.96
C LYS A 576 -1.40 8.59 -4.23
N GLU A 577 -0.25 9.16 -4.44
CA GLU A 577 -0.05 10.60 -4.68
C GLU A 577 -0.32 10.99 -6.13
#